data_366b4963d8d5d69bcfffecd53b001c8a
#
_entry.id   366b4963d8d5d69bcfffecd53b001c8a
#
_cell.length_a   1.000
_cell.length_b   1.000
_cell.length_c   1.000
_cell.angle_alpha   90.00
_cell.angle_beta   90.00
_cell.angle_gamma   90.00
#
_symmetry.space_group_name_H-M   'P 1'
#
loop_
_entity.id
_entity.type
_entity.pdbx_description
1 polymer ?
#
loop_
_entity_poly.entity_id
_entity_poly.type
_entity_poly.pdbx_seq_one_letter_code
_entity_poly.pdbx_strand_id
1 'polypeptide(L)'
;MEQTISKRANAKDRVDFALTRLESMVDERMAAERARADDLARRLRRLEEQHEELRKVAVEVEGRLERAMEYIRSLLAADQN
;
A
#
# COMPACT_ATOMS: atom_id res chain seq x y z
N MET A 1 -43.00 -42.70 -0.37
CA MET A 1 -41.55 -42.85 -0.44
C MET A 1 -40.89 -42.00 -1.51
N GLU A 2 -41.40 -41.97 -2.73
CA GLU A 2 -40.81 -41.20 -3.83
C GLU A 2 -40.78 -39.70 -3.54
N GLN A 3 -41.85 -39.15 -2.95
CA GLN A 3 -41.87 -37.73 -2.60
C GLN A 3 -40.88 -37.32 -1.51
N THR A 4 -40.60 -38.23 -0.57
CA THR A 4 -39.64 -38.01 0.50
C THR A 4 -38.21 -38.02 -0.05
N ILE A 5 -37.89 -38.93 -0.97
CA ILE A 5 -36.59 -39.04 -1.65
C ILE A 5 -36.36 -37.77 -2.52
N SER A 6 -37.40 -37.37 -3.27
CA SER A 6 -37.35 -36.16 -4.09
C SER A 6 -37.12 -34.86 -3.27
N LYS A 7 -37.77 -34.74 -2.13
CA LYS A 7 -37.57 -33.63 -1.20
C LYS A 7 -36.18 -33.59 -0.63
N ARG A 8 -35.60 -34.74 -0.28
CA ARG A 8 -34.21 -34.85 0.22
C ARG A 8 -33.21 -34.51 -0.84
N ALA A 9 -33.41 -34.96 -2.09
CA ALA A 9 -32.56 -34.62 -3.21
C ALA A 9 -32.59 -33.14 -3.49
N ASN A 10 -33.77 -32.50 -3.45
CA ASN A 10 -33.90 -31.06 -3.63
C ASN A 10 -33.23 -30.26 -2.50
N ALA A 11 -33.38 -30.74 -1.25
CA ALA A 11 -32.72 -30.10 -0.10
C ALA A 11 -31.19 -30.20 -0.23
N LYS A 12 -30.66 -31.36 -0.64
CA LYS A 12 -29.24 -31.56 -0.89
C LYS A 12 -28.73 -30.61 -1.98
N ASP A 13 -29.46 -30.55 -3.10
CA ASP A 13 -29.10 -29.68 -4.22
C ASP A 13 -29.07 -28.20 -3.81
N ARG A 14 -30.01 -27.78 -2.98
CA ARG A 14 -30.04 -26.41 -2.43
C ARG A 14 -28.83 -26.11 -1.55
N VAL A 15 -28.45 -27.07 -0.69
CA VAL A 15 -27.27 -26.94 0.17
C VAL A 15 -26.03 -26.91 -0.68
N ASP A 16 -25.88 -27.81 -1.64
CA ASP A 16 -24.73 -27.85 -2.55
C ASP A 16 -24.61 -26.56 -3.36
N PHE A 17 -25.72 -26.03 -3.85
CA PHE A 17 -25.76 -24.75 -4.55
C PHE A 17 -25.34 -23.59 -3.65
N ALA A 18 -25.86 -23.56 -2.42
CA ALA A 18 -25.52 -22.52 -1.44
C ALA A 18 -24.04 -22.58 -1.07
N LEU A 19 -23.48 -23.77 -0.88
CA LEU A 19 -22.06 -23.96 -0.59
C LEU A 19 -21.18 -23.50 -1.74
N THR A 20 -21.51 -23.86 -2.98
CA THR A 20 -20.79 -23.43 -4.16
C THR A 20 -20.80 -21.91 -4.29
N ARG A 21 -21.95 -21.31 -4.04
CA ARG A 21 -22.12 -19.86 -4.07
C ARG A 21 -21.28 -19.16 -2.98
N LEU A 22 -21.26 -19.71 -1.78
CA LEU A 22 -20.43 -19.21 -0.69
C LEU A 22 -18.95 -19.32 -1.01
N GLU A 23 -18.50 -20.46 -1.55
CA GLU A 23 -17.11 -20.67 -1.98
C GLU A 23 -16.71 -19.64 -3.02
N SER A 24 -17.58 -19.39 -4.02
CA SER A 24 -17.34 -18.40 -5.04
C SER A 24 -17.23 -16.99 -4.46
N MET A 25 -18.11 -16.64 -3.53
CA MET A 25 -18.08 -15.33 -2.85
C MET A 25 -16.81 -15.15 -2.01
N VAL A 26 -16.39 -16.20 -1.31
CA VAL A 26 -15.13 -16.18 -0.53
C VAL A 26 -13.93 -16.00 -1.45
N ASP A 27 -13.87 -16.75 -2.56
CA ASP A 27 -12.78 -16.65 -3.53
C ASP A 27 -12.70 -15.26 -4.15
N GLU A 28 -13.84 -14.68 -4.52
CA GLU A 28 -13.91 -13.32 -5.03
C GLU A 28 -13.41 -12.31 -4.00
N ARG A 29 -13.84 -12.46 -2.75
CA ARG A 29 -13.41 -11.58 -1.66
C ARG A 29 -11.92 -11.70 -1.38
N MET A 30 -11.40 -12.90 -1.37
CA MET A 30 -9.96 -13.13 -1.18
C MET A 30 -9.14 -12.53 -2.31
N ALA A 31 -9.61 -12.67 -3.55
CA ALA A 31 -8.95 -12.05 -4.70
C ALA A 31 -8.97 -10.53 -4.62
N ALA A 32 -10.10 -9.93 -4.21
CA ALA A 32 -10.23 -8.49 -4.02
C ALA A 32 -9.30 -7.99 -2.90
N GLU A 33 -9.22 -8.70 -1.80
CA GLU A 33 -8.34 -8.35 -0.68
C GLU A 33 -6.86 -8.44 -1.06
N ARG A 34 -6.47 -9.46 -1.84
CA ARG A 34 -5.10 -9.58 -2.36
C ARG A 34 -4.76 -8.41 -3.29
N ALA A 35 -5.66 -8.06 -4.19
CA ALA A 35 -5.47 -6.94 -5.11
C ALA A 35 -5.31 -5.62 -4.34
N ARG A 36 -6.10 -5.43 -3.28
CA ARG A 36 -6.01 -4.26 -2.40
C ARG A 36 -4.68 -4.22 -1.65
N ALA A 37 -4.25 -5.37 -1.11
CA ALA A 37 -2.97 -5.48 -0.41
C ALA A 37 -1.80 -5.18 -1.35
N ASP A 38 -1.83 -5.69 -2.58
CA ASP A 38 -0.81 -5.43 -3.59
C ASP A 38 -0.75 -3.95 -3.98
N ASP A 39 -1.92 -3.32 -4.14
CA ASP A 39 -2.01 -1.89 -4.45
C ASP A 39 -1.44 -1.04 -3.31
N LEU A 40 -1.79 -1.36 -2.07
CA LEU A 40 -1.26 -0.67 -0.90
C LEU A 40 0.25 -0.85 -0.78
N ALA A 41 0.77 -2.05 -1.04
CA ALA A 41 2.21 -2.31 -1.02
C ALA A 41 2.94 -1.48 -2.07
N ARG A 42 2.38 -1.33 -3.27
CA ARG A 42 2.95 -0.48 -4.33
C ARG A 42 2.93 0.99 -3.95
N ARG A 43 1.84 1.46 -3.34
CA ARG A 43 1.74 2.86 -2.87
C ARG A 43 2.74 3.15 -1.77
N LEU A 44 2.90 2.21 -0.85
CA LEU A 44 3.87 2.33 0.24
C LEU A 44 5.29 2.45 -0.31
N ARG A 45 5.67 1.59 -1.26
CA ARG A 45 6.99 1.67 -1.90
C ARG A 45 7.23 3.01 -2.58
N ARG A 46 6.23 3.54 -3.30
CA ARG A 46 6.34 4.86 -3.92
C ARG A 46 6.53 5.97 -2.90
N LEU A 47 5.80 5.91 -1.79
CA LEU A 47 5.93 6.88 -0.71
C LEU A 47 7.31 6.81 -0.06
N GLU A 48 7.84 5.62 0.17
CA GLU A 48 9.18 5.41 0.70
C GLU A 48 10.25 5.98 -0.23
N GLU A 49 10.11 5.76 -1.54
CA GLU A 49 11.02 6.32 -2.55
C GLU A 49 10.97 7.84 -2.57
N GLN A 50 9.77 8.41 -2.55
CA GLN A 50 9.58 9.87 -2.52
C GLN A 50 10.14 10.47 -1.23
N HIS A 51 9.93 9.80 -0.10
CA HIS A 51 10.48 10.22 1.18
C HIS A 51 12.01 10.22 1.16
N GLU A 52 12.62 9.19 0.61
CA GLU A 52 14.08 9.11 0.49
C GLU A 52 14.63 10.20 -0.42
N GLU A 53 13.97 10.49 -1.54
CA GLU A 53 14.34 11.60 -2.42
C GLU A 53 14.26 12.96 -1.74
N LEU A 54 13.17 13.19 -0.98
CA LEU A 54 13.02 14.41 -0.20
C LEU A 54 14.11 14.54 0.86
N ARG A 55 14.45 13.45 1.52
CA ARG A 55 15.53 13.44 2.51
C ARG A 55 16.87 13.82 1.90
N LYS A 56 17.19 13.29 0.74
CA LYS A 56 18.42 13.62 0.01
C LYS A 56 18.47 15.11 -0.37
N VAL A 57 17.37 15.63 -0.87
CA VAL A 57 17.25 17.04 -1.22
C VAL A 57 17.40 17.93 0.01
N ALA A 58 16.77 17.57 1.12
CA ALA A 58 16.88 18.32 2.37
C ALA A 58 18.32 18.37 2.88
N VAL A 59 19.02 17.26 2.87
CA VAL A 59 20.44 17.19 3.27
C VAL A 59 21.30 18.05 2.35
N GLU A 60 21.06 18.01 1.05
CA GLU A 60 21.79 18.82 0.08
C GLU A 60 21.55 20.33 0.31
N VAL A 61 20.30 20.72 0.54
CA VAL A 61 19.96 22.12 0.82
C VAL A 61 20.60 22.60 2.12
N GLU A 62 20.56 21.78 3.17
CA GLU A 62 21.24 22.11 4.44
C GLU A 62 22.74 22.31 4.23
N GLY A 63 23.40 21.44 3.46
CA GLY A 63 24.80 21.58 3.15
C GLY A 63 25.11 22.87 2.40
N ARG A 64 24.28 23.24 1.44
CA ARG A 64 24.43 24.49 0.68
C ARG A 64 24.25 25.72 1.58
N LEU A 65 23.27 25.68 2.45
CA LEU A 65 23.05 26.76 3.42
C LEU A 65 24.24 26.91 4.35
N GLU A 66 24.77 25.84 4.89
CA GLU A 66 25.96 25.87 5.74
C GLU A 66 27.17 26.48 5.03
N ARG A 67 27.44 26.06 3.80
CA ARG A 67 28.52 26.62 3.00
C ARG A 67 28.34 28.11 2.70
N ALA A 68 27.10 28.51 2.41
CA ALA A 68 26.80 29.93 2.19
C ALA A 68 27.00 30.76 3.46
N MET A 69 26.59 30.24 4.59
CA MET A 69 26.80 30.90 5.88
C MET A 69 28.29 31.04 6.24
N GLU A 70 29.09 30.00 6.02
CA GLU A 70 30.52 30.04 6.22
C GLU A 70 31.20 31.05 5.30
N TYR A 71 30.80 31.11 4.03
CA TYR A 71 31.27 32.08 3.07
C TYR A 71 31.01 33.50 3.53
N ILE A 72 29.80 33.78 4.00
CA ILE A 72 29.40 35.09 4.53
C ILE A 72 30.24 35.46 5.78
N ARG A 73 30.42 34.53 6.70
CA ARG A 73 31.26 34.73 7.87
C ARG A 73 32.72 35.04 7.50
N SER A 74 33.24 34.37 6.51
CA SER A 74 34.59 34.63 6.00
C SER A 74 34.73 36.00 5.40
N LEU A 75 33.72 36.47 4.62
CA LEU A 75 33.69 37.81 4.06
C LEU A 75 33.61 38.89 5.14
N LEU A 76 32.78 38.69 6.17
CA LEU A 76 32.66 39.62 7.29
C LEU A 76 33.94 39.70 8.10
N ALA A 77 34.59 38.56 8.34
CA ALA A 77 35.89 38.51 9.02
C ALA A 77 36.99 39.22 8.24
N ALA A 78 37.01 39.10 6.90
CA ALA A 78 37.94 39.81 6.04
C ALA A 78 37.73 41.32 6.06
N ASP A 79 36.47 41.78 6.09
CA ASP A 79 36.16 43.21 6.17
C ASP A 79 36.56 43.85 7.51
N GLN A 80 36.62 43.10 8.57
CA GLN A 80 37.01 43.60 9.90
C GLN A 80 38.53 43.75 10.06
N ASN A 81 39.28 43.05 9.21
CA ASN A 81 40.72 43.12 9.18
C ASN A 81 41.21 44.14 8.16
#